data_22fefca4e7b06610a3dec06708d9b486
#
_entry.id   22fefca4e7b06610a3dec06708d9b486
#
_cell.length_a   1.000
_cell.length_b   1.000
_cell.length_c   1.000
_cell.angle_alpha   90.00
_cell.angle_beta   90.00
_cell.angle_gamma   90.00
#
_symmetry.space_group_name_H-M   'P 1'
#
loop_
_entity.id
_entity.type
_entity.pdbx_description
1 polymer ?
#
loop_
_entity_poly.entity_id
_entity_poly.type
_entity_poly.pdbx_seq_one_letter_code
_entity_poly.pdbx_strand_id
1 'polypeptide(L)'
;MGRSAELRRALVVEDEIMVAMYVEDLLTDLGYEVAGMATALDEALCLARDGEFDFAVLDINLAGQLSFPIADELRRRGIPFLFASGYGSKVRSDAHAEAVRIQKPFIGRELARAIARIA
;
A
#
# COMPACT_ATOMS: atom_id res chain seq x y z
N MET A 1 19.69 0.67 -17.29
CA MET A 1 19.47 1.42 -16.83
C MET A 1 18.19 1.72 -16.52
N GLY A 2 17.37 1.75 -17.20
CA GLY A 2 16.00 1.86 -17.13
C GLY A 2 15.47 2.47 -15.86
N ARG A 3 14.92 1.65 -15.01
CA ARG A 3 14.22 2.13 -13.83
C ARG A 3 15.11 2.83 -12.80
N SER A 4 16.42 2.64 -12.88
CA SER A 4 17.32 3.24 -11.91
C SER A 4 17.30 4.77 -11.96
N ALA A 5 16.91 5.35 -13.09
CA ALA A 5 16.84 6.81 -13.25
C ALA A 5 15.44 7.35 -12.97
N GLU A 6 14.48 6.48 -12.64
CA GLU A 6 13.08 6.84 -12.46
C GLU A 6 12.68 6.69 -10.99
N LEU A 7 11.70 7.48 -10.58
CA LEU A 7 11.11 7.32 -9.26
C LEU A 7 10.35 6.00 -9.20
N ARG A 8 10.46 5.30 -8.07
CA ARG A 8 9.64 4.14 -7.86
C ARG A 8 8.20 4.58 -7.68
N ARG A 9 7.28 3.76 -8.16
CA ARG A 9 5.87 4.11 -8.25
C ARG A 9 5.06 3.26 -7.27
N ALA A 10 4.16 3.90 -6.56
CA ALA A 10 3.37 3.26 -5.51
C ALA A 10 1.89 3.30 -5.83
N LEU A 11 1.19 2.21 -5.50
CA LEU A 11 -0.26 2.18 -5.43
C LEU A 11 -0.66 2.45 -3.99
N VAL A 12 -1.59 3.38 -3.77
CA VAL A 12 -2.13 3.68 -2.44
C VAL A 12 -3.59 3.25 -2.40
N VAL A 13 -3.93 2.41 -1.43
CA VAL A 13 -5.30 1.94 -1.24
C VAL A 13 -5.76 2.35 0.15
N GLU A 14 -6.73 3.27 0.22
CA GLU A 14 -7.19 3.87 1.45
C GLU A 14 -8.58 4.44 1.22
N ASP A 15 -9.58 4.06 2.02
CA ASP A 15 -10.95 4.49 1.82
C ASP A 15 -11.21 5.95 2.24
N GLU A 16 -10.39 6.50 3.14
CA GLU A 16 -10.53 7.89 3.57
C GLU A 16 -9.63 8.76 2.71
N ILE A 17 -10.25 9.63 1.90
CA ILE A 17 -9.51 10.42 0.92
C ILE A 17 -8.45 11.32 1.58
N MET A 18 -8.75 11.88 2.75
CA MET A 18 -7.80 12.75 3.44
C MET A 18 -6.57 11.96 3.89
N VAL A 19 -6.77 10.73 4.33
CA VAL A 19 -5.66 9.86 4.73
C VAL A 19 -4.86 9.45 3.50
N ALA A 20 -5.55 9.13 2.40
CA ALA A 20 -4.87 8.77 1.14
C ALA A 20 -3.98 9.92 0.66
N MET A 21 -4.46 11.16 0.76
CA MET A 21 -3.69 12.32 0.37
C MET A 21 -2.48 12.53 1.28
N TYR A 22 -2.64 12.26 2.57
CA TYR A 22 -1.53 12.34 3.51
C TYR A 22 -0.45 11.32 3.15
N VAL A 23 -0.85 10.09 2.84
CA VAL A 23 0.10 9.04 2.44
C VAL A 23 0.80 9.43 1.13
N GLU A 24 0.04 10.00 0.19
CA GLU A 24 0.62 10.48 -1.06
C GLU A 24 1.69 11.54 -0.80
N ASP A 25 1.41 12.49 0.10
CA ASP A 25 2.37 13.54 0.45
C ASP A 25 3.63 12.93 1.06
N LEU A 26 3.48 11.97 1.97
CA LEU A 26 4.63 11.31 2.58
C LEU A 26 5.48 10.59 1.53
N LEU A 27 4.83 9.87 0.62
CA LEU A 27 5.54 9.14 -0.43
C LEU A 27 6.29 10.10 -1.36
N THR A 28 5.64 11.20 -1.73
CA THR A 28 6.27 12.20 -2.57
C THR A 28 7.49 12.81 -1.88
N ASP A 29 7.37 13.13 -0.60
CA ASP A 29 8.48 13.68 0.18
C ASP A 29 9.65 12.69 0.28
N LEU A 30 9.35 11.39 0.27
CA LEU A 30 10.38 10.35 0.34
C LEU A 30 10.99 10.05 -1.03
N GLY A 31 10.51 10.69 -2.10
CA GLY A 31 11.08 10.52 -3.43
C GLY A 31 10.37 9.47 -4.28
N TYR A 32 9.17 9.07 -3.90
CA TYR A 32 8.38 8.13 -4.70
C TYR A 32 7.30 8.84 -5.48
N GLU A 33 6.82 8.19 -6.53
CA GLU A 33 5.70 8.69 -7.33
C GLU A 33 4.46 7.85 -7.01
N VAL A 34 3.31 8.49 -6.85
CA VAL A 34 2.07 7.74 -6.65
C VAL A 34 1.47 7.44 -8.02
N ALA A 35 1.44 6.16 -8.38
CA ALA A 35 0.95 5.71 -9.67
C ALA A 35 -0.58 5.66 -9.71
N GLY A 36 -1.21 5.48 -8.57
CA GLY A 36 -2.67 5.43 -8.49
C GLY A 36 -3.13 5.41 -7.05
N MET A 37 -4.35 5.85 -6.83
CA MET A 37 -5.01 5.81 -5.54
C MET A 37 -6.38 5.19 -5.72
N ALA A 38 -6.71 4.23 -4.86
CA ALA A 38 -8.02 3.58 -4.88
C ALA A 38 -8.65 3.71 -3.50
N THR A 39 -9.95 4.00 -3.48
CA THR A 39 -10.69 4.19 -2.23
C THR A 39 -11.69 3.07 -1.97
N ALA A 40 -11.83 2.14 -2.91
CA ALA A 40 -12.78 1.03 -2.79
C ALA A 40 -12.13 -0.26 -3.25
N LEU A 41 -12.66 -1.38 -2.75
CA LEU A 41 -12.06 -2.70 -2.99
C LEU A 41 -12.02 -3.06 -4.48
N ASP A 42 -13.13 -2.90 -5.21
CA ASP A 42 -13.18 -3.30 -6.62
C ASP A 42 -12.27 -2.44 -7.49
N GLU A 43 -12.19 -1.14 -7.23
CA GLU A 43 -11.26 -0.26 -7.92
C GLU A 43 -9.82 -0.71 -7.67
N ALA A 44 -9.50 -1.00 -6.40
CA ALA A 44 -8.17 -1.44 -6.01
C ALA A 44 -7.82 -2.79 -6.63
N LEU A 45 -8.78 -3.71 -6.73
CA LEU A 45 -8.55 -5.00 -7.37
C LEU A 45 -8.21 -4.84 -8.85
N CYS A 46 -8.91 -3.93 -9.53
CA CYS A 46 -8.62 -3.63 -10.93
C CYS A 46 -7.19 -3.15 -11.10
N LEU A 47 -6.77 -2.21 -10.26
CA LEU A 47 -5.40 -1.68 -10.32
C LEU A 47 -4.38 -2.73 -9.91
N ALA A 48 -4.70 -3.58 -8.94
CA ALA A 48 -3.80 -4.64 -8.51
C ALA A 48 -3.54 -5.66 -9.62
N ARG A 49 -4.56 -5.92 -10.46
CA ARG A 49 -4.44 -6.87 -11.56
C ARG A 49 -3.70 -6.29 -12.74
N ASP A 50 -3.99 -5.04 -13.11
CA ASP A 50 -3.59 -4.49 -14.39
C ASP A 50 -2.71 -3.24 -14.30
N GLY A 51 -2.61 -2.61 -13.14
CA GLY A 51 -1.86 -1.37 -12.98
C GLY A 51 -0.35 -1.60 -13.05
N GLU A 52 0.37 -0.53 -13.32
CA GLU A 52 1.84 -0.57 -13.37
C GLU A 52 2.40 0.26 -12.23
N PHE A 53 2.94 -0.42 -11.24
CA PHE A 53 3.54 0.20 -10.07
C PHE A 53 4.53 -0.80 -9.47
N ASP A 54 5.38 -0.30 -8.57
CA ASP A 54 6.49 -1.10 -8.03
C ASP A 54 6.19 -1.67 -6.65
N PHE A 55 5.31 -1.03 -5.90
CA PHE A 55 4.90 -1.51 -4.58
C PHE A 55 3.57 -0.86 -4.21
N ALA A 56 2.96 -1.35 -3.12
CA ALA A 56 1.66 -0.84 -2.70
C ALA A 56 1.60 -0.64 -1.19
N VAL A 57 0.83 0.37 -0.79
CA VAL A 57 0.49 0.63 0.60
C VAL A 57 -1.02 0.40 0.72
N LEU A 58 -1.40 -0.61 1.50
CA LEU A 58 -2.78 -1.08 1.59
C LEU A 58 -3.35 -0.87 2.98
N ASP A 59 -4.46 -0.14 3.08
CA ASP A 59 -5.26 -0.17 4.30
C ASP A 59 -5.90 -1.55 4.40
N ILE A 60 -5.94 -2.13 5.58
CA ILE A 60 -6.52 -3.46 5.77
C ILE A 60 -8.04 -3.43 5.63
N ASN A 61 -8.68 -2.39 6.17
CA ASN A 61 -10.13 -2.28 6.17
C ASN A 61 -10.56 -1.12 5.26
N LEU A 62 -11.28 -1.47 4.19
CA LEU A 62 -11.78 -0.48 3.24
C LEU A 62 -13.30 -0.36 3.44
N ALA A 63 -13.71 0.50 4.38
CA ALA A 63 -15.11 0.76 4.68
C ALA A 63 -15.86 -0.55 4.96
N GLY A 64 -15.28 -1.43 5.78
CA GLY A 64 -15.89 -2.69 6.15
C GLY A 64 -15.50 -3.87 5.27
N GLN A 65 -14.80 -3.64 4.18
CA GLN A 65 -14.33 -4.72 3.31
C GLN A 65 -12.84 -4.91 3.48
N LEU A 66 -12.41 -6.12 3.77
CA LEU A 66 -11.00 -6.40 4.01
C LEU A 66 -10.22 -6.41 2.69
N SER A 67 -9.00 -5.87 2.71
CA SER A 67 -8.19 -5.71 1.51
C SER A 67 -7.33 -6.92 1.17
N PHE A 68 -7.45 -8.02 1.90
CA PHE A 68 -6.62 -9.20 1.65
C PHE A 68 -6.71 -9.74 0.21
N PRO A 69 -7.87 -9.68 -0.48
CA PRO A 69 -7.89 -10.06 -1.90
C PRO A 69 -6.97 -9.24 -2.78
N ILE A 70 -6.75 -7.96 -2.43
CA ILE A 70 -5.81 -7.11 -3.16
C ILE A 70 -4.39 -7.65 -2.97
N ALA A 71 -4.04 -7.97 -1.72
CA ALA A 71 -2.73 -8.54 -1.40
C ALA A 71 -2.50 -9.85 -2.14
N ASP A 72 -3.55 -10.68 -2.27
CA ASP A 72 -3.45 -11.93 -3.02
C ASP A 72 -3.05 -11.68 -4.47
N GLU A 73 -3.66 -10.68 -5.11
CA GLU A 73 -3.35 -10.33 -6.49
C GLU A 73 -1.93 -9.79 -6.63
N LEU A 74 -1.51 -8.95 -5.70
CA LEU A 74 -0.16 -8.39 -5.72
C LEU A 74 0.88 -9.49 -5.53
N ARG A 75 0.62 -10.43 -4.62
CA ARG A 75 1.53 -11.54 -4.38
C ARG A 75 1.64 -12.42 -5.63
N ARG A 76 0.51 -12.67 -6.30
CA ARG A 76 0.51 -13.44 -7.54
C ARG A 76 1.39 -12.78 -8.61
N ARG A 77 1.42 -11.44 -8.64
CA ARG A 77 2.24 -10.70 -9.61
C ARG A 77 3.67 -10.46 -9.13
N GLY A 78 3.99 -10.85 -7.89
CA GLY A 78 5.31 -10.60 -7.34
C GLY A 78 5.56 -9.15 -6.97
N ILE A 79 4.51 -8.37 -6.72
CA ILE A 79 4.64 -6.96 -6.35
C ILE A 79 4.63 -6.85 -4.83
N PRO A 80 5.68 -6.26 -4.24
CA PRO A 80 5.73 -6.10 -2.78
C PRO A 80 4.71 -5.09 -2.28
N PHE A 81 4.26 -5.29 -1.05
CA PHE A 81 3.27 -4.42 -0.43
C PHE A 81 3.44 -4.39 1.08
N LEU A 82 2.87 -3.38 1.70
CA LEU A 82 2.76 -3.32 3.15
C LEU A 82 1.33 -2.96 3.52
N PHE A 83 0.94 -3.36 4.72
CA PHE A 83 -0.38 -3.02 5.25
C PHE A 83 -0.27 -1.83 6.22
N ALA A 84 -1.27 -0.95 6.15
CA ALA A 84 -1.48 0.07 7.17
C ALA A 84 -2.79 -0.26 7.88
N SER A 85 -2.80 -0.23 9.20
CA SER A 85 -3.98 -0.60 9.97
C SER A 85 -4.28 0.45 11.02
N GLY A 86 -5.56 0.56 11.37
CA GLY A 86 -6.00 1.47 12.42
C GLY A 86 -5.48 1.04 13.79
N TYR A 87 -5.46 2.00 14.71
CA TYR A 87 -5.02 1.75 16.07
C TYR A 87 -5.84 0.62 16.69
N GLY A 88 -5.16 -0.32 17.29
CA GLY A 88 -5.80 -1.42 17.98
C GLY A 88 -6.35 -2.52 17.09
N SER A 89 -6.18 -2.43 15.78
CA SER A 89 -6.67 -3.45 14.87
C SER A 89 -5.94 -4.77 15.09
N LYS A 90 -6.72 -5.84 15.21
CA LYS A 90 -6.18 -7.19 15.37
C LYS A 90 -6.52 -8.08 14.19
N VAL A 91 -7.04 -7.49 13.12
CA VAL A 91 -7.40 -8.25 11.93
C VAL A 91 -6.15 -8.86 11.31
N ARG A 92 -6.24 -10.14 11.00
CA ARG A 92 -5.11 -10.92 10.48
C ARG A 92 -5.59 -11.80 9.33
N SER A 93 -4.63 -12.18 8.50
CA SER A 93 -4.85 -13.21 7.49
C SER A 93 -3.67 -14.18 7.57
N ASP A 94 -3.95 -15.47 7.68
CA ASP A 94 -2.88 -16.48 7.74
C ASP A 94 -2.02 -16.43 6.49
N ALA A 95 -2.64 -16.18 5.33
CA ALA A 95 -1.92 -16.12 4.06
C ALA A 95 -0.92 -14.96 4.01
N HIS A 96 -1.14 -13.92 4.82
CA HIS A 96 -0.30 -12.72 4.82
C HIS A 96 0.27 -12.44 6.21
N ALA A 97 0.47 -13.48 7.01
CA ALA A 97 0.92 -13.32 8.39
C ALA A 97 2.30 -12.67 8.48
N GLU A 98 3.15 -12.88 7.46
CA GLU A 98 4.50 -12.33 7.44
C GLU A 98 4.59 -10.96 6.79
N ALA A 99 3.50 -10.41 6.30
CA ALA A 99 3.52 -9.13 5.62
C ALA A 99 3.90 -8.01 6.58
N VAL A 100 4.64 -7.03 6.06
CA VAL A 100 4.99 -5.84 6.84
C VAL A 100 3.72 -5.06 7.13
N ARG A 101 3.61 -4.55 8.35
CA ARG A 101 2.40 -3.87 8.81
C ARG A 101 2.80 -2.68 9.66
N ILE A 102 2.22 -1.52 9.36
CA ILE A 102 2.44 -0.33 10.18
C ILE A 102 1.08 0.15 10.72
N GLN A 103 1.14 0.85 11.84
CA GLN A 103 -0.08 1.31 12.52
C GLN A 103 -0.33 2.77 12.21
N LYS A 104 -1.57 3.10 11.87
CA LYS A 104 -1.98 4.48 11.66
C LYS A 104 -2.27 5.13 13.01
N PRO A 105 -1.98 6.42 13.21
CA PRO A 105 -1.27 7.29 12.27
C PRO A 105 0.24 7.01 12.30
N PHE A 106 0.89 7.21 11.17
CA PHE A 106 2.34 7.02 11.08
C PHE A 106 2.99 8.24 10.44
N ILE A 107 4.30 8.39 10.68
CA ILE A 107 5.09 9.48 10.13
C ILE A 107 5.95 8.96 8.97
N GLY A 108 6.54 9.90 8.23
CA GLY A 108 7.33 9.53 7.04
C GLY A 108 8.45 8.56 7.33
N ARG A 109 9.13 8.70 8.49
CA ARG A 109 10.22 7.80 8.85
C ARG A 109 9.75 6.36 9.04
N GLU A 110 8.57 6.18 9.63
CA GLU A 110 8.01 4.85 9.82
C GLU A 110 7.64 4.23 8.48
N LEU A 111 7.05 5.03 7.59
CA LEU A 111 6.71 4.58 6.25
C LEU A 111 7.97 4.20 5.47
N ALA A 112 9.02 5.03 5.56
CA ALA A 112 10.27 4.76 4.87
C ALA A 112 10.89 3.44 5.32
N ARG A 113 10.87 3.17 6.62
CA ARG A 113 11.39 1.90 7.16
C ARG A 113 10.59 0.71 6.66
N ALA A 114 9.27 0.86 6.62
CA ALA A 114 8.40 -0.23 6.15
C ALA A 114 8.67 -0.52 4.67
N ILE A 115 8.82 0.52 3.85
CA ILE A 115 9.11 0.35 2.43
C ILE A 115 10.46 -0.36 2.26
N ALA A 116 11.46 0.01 3.05
CA ALA A 116 12.77 -0.62 2.97
C ALA A 116 12.70 -2.12 3.26
N ARG A 117 11.75 -2.54 4.10
CA ARG A 117 11.60 -3.95 4.45
C ARG A 117 10.95 -4.78 3.35
N ILE A 118 10.21 -4.16 2.44
CA ILE A 118 9.53 -4.87 1.36
C ILE A 118 10.26 -4.74 0.02
N ALA A 119 11.18 -3.81 -0.05
CA ALA A 119 11.88 -3.51 -1.32
C ALA A 119 12.91 -4.57 -1.70
#